data_9a015fbf8d3fc817a0053263de270f29
#
_entry.id   9a015fbf8d3fc817a0053263de270f29
#
_cell.length_a   1.000
_cell.length_b   1.000
_cell.length_c   1.000
_cell.angle_alpha   90.00
_cell.angle_beta   90.00
_cell.angle_gamma   90.00
#
_symmetry.space_group_name_H-M   'P 1'
#
loop_
_entity.id
_entity.type
_entity.pdbx_description
1 polymer ?
#
loop_
_entity_poly.entity_id
_entity_poly.type
_entity_poly.pdbx_seq_one_letter_code
_entity_poly.pdbx_strand_id
1 'polypeptide(L)'
;THPGAKLNFMGNEIGQFIEWRYYESIQWFLTEEYETHKHHQAFIKALNHLYTAEPALYERGYTDDGFTWIDADNSKQSIVSFVRQGEDIDDDLVILINFDPASYESFRVGVPREGDWDVIFDSDRPEFGGSGYAGEEPYTCSSEPYPWNGQMDSIEIKVPGLAGVVLKRRGPSSYKPPVVEE
;
A
#
# COMPACT_ATOMS: atom_id res chain seq x y z
N THR A 1 0.44 -6.54 2.30
CA THR A 1 1.38 -6.50 1.15
C THR A 1 2.49 -7.55 1.23
N HIS A 2 2.79 -8.16 2.41
CA HIS A 2 3.76 -9.25 2.53
C HIS A 2 3.35 -10.49 1.70
N PRO A 3 4.28 -11.39 1.31
CA PRO A 3 3.96 -12.67 0.69
C PRO A 3 3.06 -13.57 1.54
N GLY A 4 2.45 -14.57 0.92
CA GLY A 4 1.57 -15.53 1.58
C GLY A 4 0.12 -15.07 1.71
N ALA A 5 -0.73 -15.96 2.23
CA ALA A 5 -2.14 -15.70 2.46
C ALA A 5 -2.38 -14.60 3.49
N LYS A 6 -3.51 -13.93 3.36
CA LYS A 6 -3.97 -12.92 4.31
C LYS A 6 -5.03 -13.53 5.22
N LEU A 7 -4.96 -13.16 6.49
CA LEU A 7 -5.95 -13.58 7.49
C LEU A 7 -6.59 -12.33 8.09
N ASN A 8 -7.90 -12.25 8.01
CA ASN A 8 -8.70 -11.30 8.77
C ASN A 8 -9.64 -12.11 9.68
N PHE A 9 -9.58 -11.87 10.97
CA PHE A 9 -10.25 -12.72 11.95
C PHE A 9 -11.24 -11.91 12.79
N MET A 10 -12.47 -12.40 12.88
CA MET A 10 -13.54 -12.10 13.84
C MET A 10 -13.51 -10.67 14.43
N GLY A 11 -13.91 -9.68 13.64
CA GLY A 11 -14.01 -8.28 14.08
C GLY A 11 -12.71 -7.47 13.97
N ASN A 12 -11.62 -8.04 13.41
CA ASN A 12 -10.41 -7.26 13.10
C ASN A 12 -10.72 -6.12 12.12
N GLU A 13 -11.70 -6.32 11.23
CA GLU A 13 -12.13 -5.32 10.24
C GLU A 13 -12.74 -4.07 10.86
N ILE A 14 -13.17 -4.14 12.11
CA ILE A 14 -13.69 -2.99 12.87
C ILE A 14 -12.85 -2.66 14.10
N GLY A 15 -11.75 -3.41 14.34
CA GLY A 15 -10.89 -3.21 15.50
C GLY A 15 -11.58 -3.46 16.84
N GLN A 16 -12.44 -4.50 16.94
CA GLN A 16 -13.14 -4.79 18.19
C GLN A 16 -12.15 -5.20 19.30
N PHE A 17 -12.52 -4.91 20.56
CA PHE A 17 -11.67 -5.17 21.72
C PHE A 17 -11.76 -6.59 22.27
N ILE A 18 -12.82 -7.31 21.92
CA ILE A 18 -13.12 -8.62 22.50
C ILE A 18 -12.91 -9.70 21.43
N GLU A 19 -11.95 -10.57 21.66
CA GLU A 19 -11.63 -11.69 20.79
C GLU A 19 -12.35 -12.98 21.23
N TRP A 20 -12.55 -13.91 20.29
CA TRP A 20 -13.05 -15.29 20.53
C TRP A 20 -14.46 -15.43 21.14
N ARG A 21 -15.25 -14.36 21.20
CA ARG A 21 -16.62 -14.42 21.67
C ARG A 21 -17.59 -14.88 20.56
N TYR A 22 -17.41 -16.08 20.07
CA TYR A 22 -18.22 -16.67 18.99
C TYR A 22 -19.70 -16.86 19.35
N TYR A 23 -20.07 -16.78 20.62
CA TYR A 23 -21.43 -16.89 21.16
C TYR A 23 -22.15 -15.54 21.26
N GLU A 24 -21.47 -14.46 20.92
CA GLU A 24 -22.02 -13.10 20.90
C GLU A 24 -21.86 -12.48 19.51
N SER A 25 -22.63 -11.44 19.22
CA SER A 25 -22.47 -10.64 18.02
C SER A 25 -21.17 -9.83 18.06
N ILE A 26 -20.58 -9.55 16.90
CA ILE A 26 -19.51 -8.57 16.74
C ILE A 26 -20.00 -7.22 17.26
N GLN A 27 -19.10 -6.43 17.84
CA GLN A 27 -19.40 -5.14 18.46
C GLN A 27 -19.65 -4.03 17.42
N TRP A 28 -20.69 -4.17 16.61
CA TRP A 28 -21.03 -3.24 15.53
C TRP A 28 -21.24 -1.79 15.99
N PHE A 29 -21.66 -1.57 17.25
CA PHE A 29 -21.79 -0.24 17.83
C PHE A 29 -20.49 0.58 17.76
N LEU A 30 -19.32 -0.07 17.68
CA LEU A 30 -18.04 0.62 17.54
C LEU A 30 -17.98 1.44 16.25
N THR A 31 -18.50 0.88 15.15
CA THR A 31 -18.55 1.61 13.87
C THR A 31 -19.74 2.59 13.77
N GLU A 32 -20.72 2.48 14.65
CA GLU A 32 -21.86 3.40 14.71
C GLU A 32 -21.53 4.66 15.53
N GLU A 33 -20.78 4.50 16.63
CA GLU A 33 -20.54 5.55 17.63
C GLU A 33 -19.15 6.20 17.53
N TYR A 34 -18.14 5.52 16.96
CA TYR A 34 -16.75 5.99 16.99
C TYR A 34 -16.13 6.11 15.59
N GLU A 35 -15.75 7.31 15.22
CA GLU A 35 -15.12 7.61 13.93
C GLU A 35 -13.81 6.82 13.68
N THR A 36 -13.01 6.60 14.72
CA THR A 36 -11.77 5.82 14.59
C THR A 36 -12.01 4.39 14.11
N HIS A 37 -13.09 3.75 14.56
CA HIS A 37 -13.48 2.42 14.12
C HIS A 37 -14.08 2.42 12.70
N LYS A 38 -14.79 3.48 12.30
CA LYS A 38 -15.23 3.68 10.91
C LYS A 38 -14.05 3.84 9.97
N HIS A 39 -13.07 4.68 10.33
CA HIS A 39 -11.85 4.87 9.56
C HIS A 39 -11.07 3.56 9.43
N HIS A 40 -10.94 2.81 10.51
CA HIS A 40 -10.29 1.49 10.47
C HIS A 40 -11.04 0.52 9.54
N GLN A 41 -12.36 0.48 9.60
CA GLN A 41 -13.17 -0.35 8.71
C GLN A 41 -12.99 0.07 7.23
N ALA A 42 -12.98 1.37 6.95
CA ALA A 42 -12.72 1.91 5.61
C ALA A 42 -11.32 1.50 5.11
N PHE A 43 -10.31 1.58 5.97
CA PHE A 43 -8.94 1.15 5.68
C PHE A 43 -8.87 -0.35 5.34
N ILE A 44 -9.45 -1.22 6.17
CA ILE A 44 -9.46 -2.67 5.91
C ILE A 44 -10.23 -2.99 4.62
N LYS A 45 -11.36 -2.31 4.37
CA LYS A 45 -12.10 -2.45 3.12
C LYS A 45 -11.22 -2.08 1.91
N ALA A 46 -10.53 -0.94 1.97
CA ALA A 46 -9.64 -0.48 0.89
C ALA A 46 -8.47 -1.46 0.67
N LEU A 47 -7.87 -2.00 1.73
CA LEU A 47 -6.82 -3.04 1.63
C LEU A 47 -7.33 -4.32 0.97
N ASN A 48 -8.55 -4.76 1.28
CA ASN A 48 -9.15 -5.93 0.65
C ASN A 48 -9.41 -5.69 -0.84
N HIS A 49 -9.88 -4.50 -1.22
CA HIS A 49 -10.03 -4.11 -2.62
C HIS A 49 -8.68 -4.07 -3.34
N LEU A 50 -7.67 -3.45 -2.75
CA LEU A 50 -6.31 -3.44 -3.30
C LEU A 50 -5.80 -4.87 -3.51
N TYR A 51 -5.96 -5.75 -2.52
CA TYR A 51 -5.51 -7.14 -2.60
C TYR A 51 -6.18 -7.90 -3.75
N THR A 52 -7.47 -7.71 -3.97
CA THR A 52 -8.21 -8.40 -5.03
C THR A 52 -8.02 -7.78 -6.41
N ALA A 53 -7.68 -6.49 -6.47
CA ALA A 53 -7.48 -5.77 -7.73
C ALA A 53 -6.06 -5.94 -8.30
N GLU A 54 -5.05 -6.16 -7.42
CA GLU A 54 -3.64 -6.16 -7.82
C GLU A 54 -3.06 -7.58 -7.82
N PRO A 55 -2.86 -8.19 -9.01
CA PRO A 55 -2.37 -9.57 -9.18
C PRO A 55 -1.05 -9.85 -8.44
N ALA A 56 -0.12 -8.88 -8.44
CA ALA A 56 1.15 -9.00 -7.74
C ALA A 56 1.03 -9.32 -6.23
N LEU A 57 -0.12 -9.04 -5.62
CA LEU A 57 -0.32 -9.31 -4.20
C LEU A 57 -0.67 -10.77 -3.90
N TYR A 58 -1.12 -11.56 -4.90
CA TYR A 58 -1.57 -12.94 -4.66
C TYR A 58 -1.02 -13.98 -5.63
N GLU A 59 -0.73 -13.65 -6.91
CA GLU A 59 -0.32 -14.65 -7.91
C GLU A 59 0.95 -15.39 -7.50
N ARG A 60 1.99 -14.67 -7.08
CA ARG A 60 3.28 -15.22 -6.64
C ARG A 60 3.45 -15.12 -5.12
N GLY A 61 2.35 -15.30 -4.38
CA GLY A 61 2.35 -15.18 -2.93
C GLY A 61 3.17 -16.23 -2.19
N TYR A 62 3.48 -17.38 -2.83
CA TYR A 62 4.15 -18.53 -2.23
C TYR A 62 5.44 -18.92 -2.93
N THR A 63 5.92 -18.11 -3.85
CA THR A 63 7.16 -18.35 -4.60
C THR A 63 8.19 -17.27 -4.29
N ASP A 64 9.46 -17.63 -4.37
CA ASP A 64 10.57 -16.73 -4.03
C ASP A 64 10.68 -15.55 -5.01
N ASP A 65 10.18 -15.72 -6.23
CA ASP A 65 10.17 -14.70 -7.29
C ASP A 65 8.99 -13.70 -7.19
N GLY A 66 8.13 -13.84 -6.19
CA GLY A 66 7.02 -12.90 -5.94
C GLY A 66 7.37 -11.72 -5.05
N PHE A 67 8.61 -11.64 -4.55
CA PHE A 67 9.04 -10.60 -3.62
C PHE A 67 10.53 -10.29 -3.75
N THR A 68 10.87 -9.00 -3.84
CA THR A 68 12.26 -8.56 -3.87
C THR A 68 12.43 -7.29 -3.03
N TRP A 69 13.38 -7.28 -2.10
CA TRP A 69 13.75 -6.08 -1.37
C TRP A 69 14.36 -5.03 -2.31
N ILE A 70 13.95 -3.78 -2.14
CA ILE A 70 14.62 -2.59 -2.69
C ILE A 70 15.57 -2.05 -1.62
N ASP A 71 15.06 -1.78 -0.43
CA ASP A 71 15.84 -1.35 0.74
C ASP A 71 15.23 -1.94 2.01
N ALA A 72 15.94 -2.87 2.63
CA ALA A 72 15.53 -3.52 3.88
C ALA A 72 16.24 -2.93 5.11
N ASP A 73 17.31 -2.15 4.90
CA ASP A 73 18.28 -1.80 5.95
C ASP A 73 18.32 -0.30 6.28
N ASN A 74 17.33 0.48 5.84
CA ASN A 74 17.25 1.91 6.13
C ASN A 74 16.82 2.20 7.57
N SER A 75 17.63 1.76 8.51
CA SER A 75 17.38 1.92 9.94
C SER A 75 17.40 3.38 10.41
N LYS A 76 18.03 4.28 9.65
CA LYS A 76 18.12 5.72 10.00
C LYS A 76 16.78 6.43 9.85
N GLN A 77 15.98 6.01 8.88
CA GLN A 77 14.68 6.60 8.58
C GLN A 77 13.54 5.64 8.94
N SER A 78 13.85 4.41 9.35
CA SER A 78 12.88 3.35 9.66
C SER A 78 11.89 3.09 8.51
N ILE A 79 12.37 3.20 7.26
CA ILE A 79 11.59 2.94 6.05
C ILE A 79 12.11 1.66 5.41
N VAL A 80 11.20 0.78 5.03
CA VAL A 80 11.51 -0.36 4.17
C VAL A 80 10.83 -0.20 2.82
N SER A 81 11.47 -0.69 1.77
CA SER A 81 10.87 -0.73 0.43
C SER A 81 11.14 -2.06 -0.27
N PHE A 82 10.16 -2.50 -1.05
CA PHE A 82 10.21 -3.77 -1.76
C PHE A 82 9.31 -3.79 -2.97
N VAL A 83 9.54 -4.74 -3.86
CA VAL A 83 8.69 -5.04 -5.02
C VAL A 83 7.84 -6.26 -4.69
N ARG A 84 6.55 -6.20 -5.02
CA ARG A 84 5.70 -7.36 -5.21
C ARG A 84 5.57 -7.60 -6.70
N GLN A 85 5.88 -8.80 -7.14
CA GLN A 85 5.94 -9.18 -8.54
C GLN A 85 4.73 -10.01 -8.93
N GLY A 86 4.08 -9.61 -10.04
CA GLY A 86 3.02 -10.37 -10.69
C GLY A 86 3.56 -11.40 -11.67
N GLU A 87 2.68 -12.16 -12.33
CA GLU A 87 3.03 -12.98 -13.50
C GLU A 87 3.34 -12.08 -14.68
N ASP A 88 2.56 -11.01 -14.87
CA ASP A 88 2.87 -9.93 -15.80
C ASP A 88 3.72 -8.86 -15.09
N ILE A 89 4.82 -8.49 -15.74
CA ILE A 89 5.73 -7.48 -15.24
C ILE A 89 5.07 -6.08 -15.11
N ASP A 90 3.98 -5.81 -15.84
CA ASP A 90 3.22 -4.57 -15.71
C ASP A 90 2.31 -4.54 -14.47
N ASP A 91 2.16 -5.67 -13.80
CA ASP A 91 1.45 -5.76 -12.51
C ASP A 91 2.35 -5.56 -11.29
N ASP A 92 3.66 -5.42 -11.48
CA ASP A 92 4.60 -5.18 -10.39
C ASP A 92 4.23 -3.95 -9.58
N LEU A 93 4.32 -4.08 -8.26
CA LEU A 93 4.07 -3.01 -7.31
C LEU A 93 5.35 -2.67 -6.54
N VAL A 94 5.62 -1.37 -6.40
CA VAL A 94 6.63 -0.87 -5.45
C VAL A 94 5.91 -0.43 -4.17
N ILE A 95 6.40 -0.93 -3.03
CA ILE A 95 5.76 -0.69 -1.74
C ILE A 95 6.80 -0.10 -0.79
N LEU A 96 6.41 0.99 -0.11
CA LEU A 96 7.17 1.61 0.97
C LEU A 96 6.36 1.55 2.25
N ILE A 97 7.03 1.27 3.37
CA ILE A 97 6.42 1.34 4.70
C ILE A 97 7.33 2.17 5.60
N ASN A 98 6.81 3.27 6.10
CA ASN A 98 7.48 4.15 7.04
C ASN A 98 7.00 3.82 8.47
N PHE A 99 7.91 3.36 9.31
CA PHE A 99 7.64 3.04 10.72
C PHE A 99 8.00 4.20 11.67
N ASP A 100 8.50 5.33 11.14
CA ASP A 100 8.82 6.53 11.91
C ASP A 100 7.70 7.57 11.76
N PRO A 101 7.38 8.36 12.80
CA PRO A 101 6.39 9.43 12.70
C PRO A 101 6.83 10.61 11.81
N ALA A 102 8.11 10.70 11.44
CA ALA A 102 8.58 11.73 10.52
C ALA A 102 8.03 11.50 9.10
N SER A 103 7.54 12.57 8.48
CA SER A 103 7.13 12.58 7.07
C SER A 103 8.24 13.17 6.21
N TYR A 104 8.32 12.73 4.96
CA TYR A 104 9.33 13.16 3.99
C TYR A 104 8.66 13.78 2.77
N GLU A 105 8.98 15.03 2.47
CA GLU A 105 8.45 15.75 1.30
C GLU A 105 9.03 15.23 -0.01
N SER A 106 10.29 14.78 0.02
CA SER A 106 10.98 14.14 -1.09
C SER A 106 11.81 12.99 -0.54
N PHE A 107 11.36 11.76 -0.80
CA PHE A 107 12.06 10.53 -0.48
C PHE A 107 12.40 9.80 -1.78
N ARG A 108 13.67 9.50 -2.00
CA ARG A 108 14.11 8.79 -3.20
C ARG A 108 14.08 7.30 -2.97
N VAL A 109 13.43 6.58 -3.88
CA VAL A 109 13.39 5.12 -3.91
C VAL A 109 13.72 4.60 -5.31
N GLY A 110 14.53 3.54 -5.38
CA GLY A 110 14.81 2.85 -6.63
C GLY A 110 13.55 2.15 -7.16
N VAL A 111 13.38 2.14 -8.47
CA VAL A 111 12.27 1.44 -9.12
C VAL A 111 12.81 0.45 -10.16
N PRO A 112 12.15 -0.72 -10.34
CA PRO A 112 12.68 -1.78 -11.21
C PRO A 112 12.68 -1.42 -12.69
N ARG A 113 11.96 -0.38 -13.09
CA ARG A 113 11.83 0.05 -14.49
C ARG A 113 11.56 1.54 -14.61
N GLU A 114 11.99 2.13 -15.73
CA GLU A 114 11.65 3.49 -16.13
C GLU A 114 10.15 3.68 -16.37
N GLY A 115 9.66 4.89 -16.25
CA GLY A 115 8.30 5.31 -16.60
C GLY A 115 7.61 6.09 -15.48
N ASP A 116 6.31 6.27 -15.65
CA ASP A 116 5.46 6.93 -14.68
C ASP A 116 4.92 5.91 -13.67
N TRP A 117 4.90 6.29 -12.40
CA TRP A 117 4.44 5.47 -11.28
C TRP A 117 3.31 6.17 -10.56
N ASP A 118 2.15 5.56 -10.57
CA ASP A 118 0.96 6.07 -9.88
C ASP A 118 0.94 5.59 -8.44
N VAL A 119 0.69 6.49 -7.50
CA VAL A 119 0.37 6.12 -6.12
C VAL A 119 -1.06 5.63 -6.08
N ILE A 120 -1.23 4.31 -6.02
CA ILE A 120 -2.53 3.64 -6.04
C ILE A 120 -3.12 3.41 -4.64
N PHE A 121 -2.29 3.52 -3.62
CA PHE A 121 -2.71 3.40 -2.22
C PHE A 121 -1.79 4.20 -1.31
N ASP A 122 -2.38 4.95 -0.39
CA ASP A 122 -1.71 5.65 0.71
C ASP A 122 -2.53 5.45 1.98
N SER A 123 -1.92 4.86 3.02
CA SER A 123 -2.61 4.59 4.27
C SER A 123 -2.84 5.84 5.14
N ASP A 124 -2.18 6.97 4.81
CA ASP A 124 -2.33 8.25 5.53
C ASP A 124 -3.49 9.10 5.00
N ARG A 125 -4.33 8.58 4.14
CA ARG A 125 -5.51 9.32 3.66
C ARG A 125 -6.47 9.68 4.80
N PRO A 126 -7.11 10.87 4.77
CA PRO A 126 -8.06 11.30 5.79
C PRO A 126 -9.24 10.34 5.99
N GLU A 127 -9.68 9.67 4.92
CA GLU A 127 -10.75 8.67 4.96
C GLU A 127 -10.42 7.44 5.84
N PHE A 128 -9.13 7.21 6.10
CA PHE A 128 -8.63 6.18 7.01
C PHE A 128 -8.23 6.73 8.38
N GLY A 129 -8.48 8.02 8.63
CA GLY A 129 -8.07 8.73 9.86
C GLY A 129 -6.63 9.23 9.82
N GLY A 130 -6.00 9.22 8.67
CA GLY A 130 -4.66 9.77 8.45
C GLY A 130 -4.64 11.29 8.35
N SER A 131 -3.44 11.85 8.22
CA SER A 131 -3.20 13.30 8.15
C SER A 131 -3.42 13.90 6.77
N GLY A 132 -3.38 13.06 5.71
CA GLY A 132 -3.42 13.52 4.31
C GLY A 132 -2.15 14.23 3.87
N TYR A 133 -1.00 13.91 4.46
CA TYR A 133 0.28 14.58 4.21
C TYR A 133 0.66 14.64 2.72
N ALA A 134 0.47 13.54 1.99
CA ALA A 134 0.82 13.47 0.57
C ALA A 134 -0.19 14.21 -0.35
N GLY A 135 -1.36 14.61 0.19
CA GLY A 135 -2.47 15.22 -0.52
C GLY A 135 -3.66 14.25 -0.65
N GLU A 136 -4.80 14.79 -1.03
CA GLU A 136 -6.06 14.02 -1.13
C GLU A 136 -6.17 13.28 -2.47
N GLU A 137 -5.57 13.82 -3.52
CA GLU A 137 -5.66 13.28 -4.88
C GLU A 137 -4.54 12.27 -5.17
N PRO A 138 -4.84 11.20 -5.93
CA PRO A 138 -3.79 10.34 -6.47
C PRO A 138 -2.79 11.15 -7.29
N TYR A 139 -1.50 10.86 -7.14
CA TYR A 139 -0.46 11.53 -7.90
C TYR A 139 0.47 10.53 -8.59
N THR A 140 1.17 11.02 -9.60
CA THR A 140 2.10 10.25 -10.42
C THR A 140 3.51 10.81 -10.26
N CYS A 141 4.48 9.92 -10.12
CA CYS A 141 5.89 10.25 -10.11
C CYS A 141 6.55 9.69 -11.36
N SER A 142 7.29 10.53 -12.09
CA SER A 142 8.10 10.06 -13.22
C SER A 142 9.47 9.60 -12.75
N SER A 143 9.96 8.50 -13.28
CA SER A 143 11.29 8.02 -12.96
C SER A 143 12.37 8.84 -13.64
N GLU A 144 13.52 8.90 -13.00
CA GLU A 144 14.75 9.50 -13.52
C GLU A 144 15.81 8.39 -13.71
N PRO A 145 16.66 8.46 -14.73
CA PRO A 145 17.78 7.54 -14.93
C PRO A 145 18.88 7.83 -13.89
N TYR A 146 18.53 7.74 -12.63
CA TYR A 146 19.41 7.97 -11.49
C TYR A 146 19.47 6.69 -10.63
N PRO A 147 20.60 5.96 -10.64
CA PRO A 147 20.74 4.72 -9.91
C PRO A 147 20.57 4.91 -8.40
N TRP A 148 19.67 4.12 -7.79
CA TRP A 148 19.38 4.17 -6.36
C TRP A 148 18.92 2.81 -5.83
N ASN A 149 19.30 2.45 -4.60
CA ASN A 149 18.96 1.16 -3.97
C ASN A 149 19.22 -0.07 -4.87
N GLY A 150 20.27 -0.04 -5.69
CA GLY A 150 20.61 -1.12 -6.62
C GLY A 150 19.75 -1.19 -7.89
N GLN A 151 18.82 -0.27 -8.09
CA GLN A 151 18.05 -0.10 -9.33
C GLN A 151 18.72 0.94 -10.25
N MET A 152 18.45 0.86 -11.56
CA MET A 152 19.00 1.82 -12.54
C MET A 152 18.20 3.12 -12.59
N ASP A 153 16.93 3.06 -12.21
CA ASP A 153 16.01 4.19 -12.18
C ASP A 153 15.49 4.42 -10.76
N SER A 154 15.08 5.65 -10.48
CA SER A 154 14.49 6.02 -9.20
C SER A 154 13.42 7.08 -9.36
N ILE A 155 12.54 7.17 -8.35
CA ILE A 155 11.53 8.22 -8.22
C ILE A 155 11.72 8.99 -6.92
N GLU A 156 11.25 10.22 -6.89
CA GLU A 156 11.06 10.99 -5.65
C GLU A 156 9.59 11.08 -5.31
N ILE A 157 9.24 10.72 -4.09
CA ILE A 157 7.86 10.70 -3.63
C ILE A 157 7.72 11.32 -2.23
N LYS A 158 6.50 11.75 -1.89
CA LYS A 158 6.13 12.06 -0.52
C LYS A 158 5.89 10.78 0.26
N VAL A 159 6.47 10.68 1.45
CA VAL A 159 6.26 9.53 2.33
C VAL A 159 5.73 10.03 3.67
N PRO A 160 4.45 9.79 3.98
CA PRO A 160 3.87 10.16 5.27
C PRO A 160 4.51 9.38 6.43
N GLY A 161 4.44 9.94 7.63
CA GLY A 161 4.86 9.23 8.86
C GLY A 161 3.89 8.11 9.22
N LEU A 162 4.41 6.99 9.75
CA LEU A 162 3.63 5.83 10.18
C LEU A 162 2.67 5.29 9.09
N ALA A 163 3.10 5.32 7.83
CA ALA A 163 2.25 5.03 6.69
C ALA A 163 2.86 4.02 5.72
N GLY A 164 1.98 3.40 4.94
CA GLY A 164 2.35 2.55 3.82
C GLY A 164 1.84 3.14 2.50
N VAL A 165 2.72 3.18 1.50
CA VAL A 165 2.43 3.68 0.16
C VAL A 165 2.65 2.57 -0.86
N VAL A 166 1.72 2.41 -1.79
CA VAL A 166 1.80 1.44 -2.89
C VAL A 166 1.77 2.16 -4.22
N LEU A 167 2.78 1.85 -5.05
CA LEU A 167 2.91 2.42 -6.39
C LEU A 167 2.79 1.32 -7.43
N LYS A 168 2.12 1.66 -8.53
CA LYS A 168 2.04 0.83 -9.73
C LYS A 168 2.56 1.62 -10.93
N ARG A 169 3.38 0.97 -11.77
CA ARG A 169 3.83 1.59 -13.00
C ARG A 169 2.63 1.78 -13.93
N ARG A 170 2.51 2.99 -14.48
CA ARG A 170 1.54 3.26 -15.54
C ARG A 170 1.96 2.50 -16.78
N GLY A 171 1.17 1.50 -17.17
CA GLY A 171 1.37 0.73 -18.39
C GLY A 171 1.26 1.61 -19.64
N PRO A 172 1.66 1.12 -20.82
CA PRO A 172 1.36 1.79 -22.09
C PRO A 172 -0.14 2.04 -22.16
N SER A 173 -0.54 3.18 -22.72
CA SER A 173 -1.88 3.82 -22.68
C SER A 173 -3.09 2.97 -23.12
N SER A 174 -3.00 1.65 -23.08
CA SER A 174 -4.08 0.70 -23.32
C SER A 174 -4.92 0.36 -22.08
N TYR A 175 -4.49 0.79 -20.88
CA TYR A 175 -5.28 0.61 -19.66
C TYR A 175 -6.51 1.52 -19.68
N LYS A 176 -7.68 0.93 -19.83
CA LYS A 176 -8.96 1.58 -19.54
C LYS A 176 -9.32 1.23 -18.10
N PRO A 177 -9.41 2.22 -17.19
CA PRO A 177 -9.92 1.93 -15.84
C PRO A 177 -11.30 1.28 -15.95
N PRO A 178 -11.63 0.32 -15.05
CA PRO A 178 -12.96 -0.26 -15.02
C PRO A 178 -13.99 0.85 -14.84
N VAL A 179 -14.99 0.86 -15.73
CA VAL A 179 -16.15 1.76 -15.60
C VAL A 179 -16.90 1.28 -14.36
N VAL A 180 -16.90 2.07 -13.31
CA VAL A 180 -17.78 1.86 -12.18
C VAL A 180 -19.18 2.23 -12.68
N GLU A 181 -19.99 1.23 -13.01
CA GLU A 181 -21.42 1.44 -13.21
C GLU A 181 -22.02 1.83 -11.85
N GLU A 182 -22.70 2.99 -11.82
CA GLU A 182 -23.41 3.53 -10.67
C GLU A 182 -24.56 2.66 -10.19
#